data_754ef41d809ae0109dd2fed984e39e73
#
_entry.id   754ef41d809ae0109dd2fed984e39e73
#
_cell.length_a   1.000
_cell.length_b   1.000
_cell.length_c   1.000
_cell.angle_alpha   90.00
_cell.angle_beta   90.00
_cell.angle_gamma   90.00
#
_symmetry.space_group_name_H-M   'P 1'
#
loop_
_entity.id
_entity.type
_entity.pdbx_description
1 polymer ?
#
loop_
_entity_poly.entity_id
_entity_poly.type
_entity_poly.pdbx_seq_one_letter_code
_entity_poly.pdbx_strand_id
1 'polypeptide(L)'
;MRINWKRSLIFYIAIIAAAVILFTVILPSSGEEPKKIPLSKAIAMSQNGEIKALVVEDDTLHIKDTDDVEYITYKESYTSIFDIEGFNLEGIDVDVKGGGGIDWGALFINILPFLFLGALLFFIFSQARGANSQAMSFGRSKARMFNANTPTVTFDDVAGVEEAKQELQEVVDFLRSREKFQALGARIPKGMLLIGSPGTGKTLMARAIAGEAGVPFFSISGSEFVEMFVGVGASRVRDLFEQAKRNAPCIIFIDEIDAVGRHRGAGLGGGHDEREQTLNQILVEMDGFDTNTSVIVIAATNRPDILDTALLRPGRFDRRIVLDLPDIIGRTAILKIHSKDKPLEDSVDMESLARLTVGFSGADLANLVNEAAILAGRRDKKTIGIEELEESVDRVIAGPERKSRKISPREKEITAYHEAGHALVAKMLPNADPVHKISIIARGMSLGHTRQLPTEDRYLKTRLQFKDELATLMGGRVAEELVFNEISTGAAHDIKIATDEAHKMVTEYGMSDKLGPRTFGNKQEMVFLGREISEQRDYGDTIANLIDEEVHNLIQQAYQAANNILVQNKRKLTSIAEKLISLETLEGEEL
;
A
#
# COMPACT_ATOMS: atom_id res chain seq x y z
N MET A 1 -13.07 -5.95 -15.67
CA MET A 1 -14.24 -6.21 -16.55
C MET A 1 -14.05 -5.45 -17.86
N ARG A 2 -13.83 -6.14 -18.98
CA ARG A 2 -13.65 -5.48 -20.31
C ARG A 2 -15.04 -5.02 -20.78
N ILE A 3 -15.30 -3.72 -20.73
CA ILE A 3 -16.48 -3.12 -21.34
C ILE A 3 -16.43 -3.44 -22.83
N ASN A 4 -17.46 -4.15 -23.32
CA ASN A 4 -17.58 -4.53 -24.74
C ASN A 4 -17.99 -3.29 -25.56
N TRP A 5 -17.06 -2.40 -25.79
CA TRP A 5 -17.24 -1.12 -26.51
C TRP A 5 -17.91 -1.30 -27.89
N LYS A 6 -17.67 -2.45 -28.54
CA LYS A 6 -18.30 -2.77 -29.81
C LYS A 6 -19.84 -2.95 -29.71
N ARG A 7 -20.35 -3.52 -28.62
CA ARG A 7 -21.82 -3.67 -28.43
C ARG A 7 -22.48 -2.33 -28.07
N SER A 8 -21.83 -1.49 -27.30
CA SER A 8 -22.33 -0.14 -26.99
C SER A 8 -22.33 0.75 -28.22
N LEU A 9 -21.30 0.69 -29.06
CA LEU A 9 -21.21 1.46 -30.31
C LEU A 9 -22.34 1.08 -31.29
N ILE A 10 -22.61 -0.21 -31.48
CA ILE A 10 -23.70 -0.70 -32.34
C ILE A 10 -25.06 -0.21 -31.83
N PHE A 11 -25.24 -0.18 -30.52
CA PHE A 11 -26.48 0.31 -29.90
C PHE A 11 -26.68 1.82 -30.12
N TYR A 12 -25.62 2.65 -29.96
CA TYR A 12 -25.71 4.09 -30.25
C TYR A 12 -25.94 4.36 -31.74
N ILE A 13 -25.34 3.61 -32.65
CA ILE A 13 -25.59 3.70 -34.09
C ILE A 13 -27.05 3.35 -34.40
N ALA A 14 -27.62 2.31 -33.77
CA ALA A 14 -29.01 1.92 -33.95
C ALA A 14 -30.00 3.00 -33.43
N ILE A 15 -29.69 3.66 -32.32
CA ILE A 15 -30.49 4.79 -31.79
C ILE A 15 -30.45 5.98 -32.73
N ILE A 16 -29.29 6.35 -33.25
CA ILE A 16 -29.13 7.46 -34.20
C ILE A 16 -29.86 7.14 -35.50
N ALA A 17 -29.74 5.92 -36.01
CA ALA A 17 -30.47 5.49 -37.22
C ALA A 17 -32.00 5.51 -37.02
N ALA A 18 -32.48 5.04 -35.87
CA ALA A 18 -33.90 5.11 -35.54
C ALA A 18 -34.39 6.57 -35.40
N ALA A 19 -33.60 7.46 -34.81
CA ALA A 19 -33.92 8.89 -34.72
C ALA A 19 -33.96 9.57 -36.10
N VAL A 20 -33.02 9.23 -36.98
CA VAL A 20 -33.00 9.76 -38.37
C VAL A 20 -34.22 9.25 -39.15
N ILE A 21 -34.57 7.95 -39.04
CA ILE A 21 -35.75 7.37 -39.68
C ILE A 21 -37.02 8.04 -39.13
N LEU A 22 -37.12 8.24 -37.83
CA LEU A 22 -38.25 8.91 -37.20
C LEU A 22 -38.37 10.36 -37.69
N PHE A 23 -37.27 11.08 -37.82
CA PHE A 23 -37.23 12.46 -38.30
C PHE A 23 -37.63 12.56 -39.78
N THR A 24 -37.24 11.61 -40.64
CA THR A 24 -37.59 11.59 -42.06
C THR A 24 -39.06 11.17 -42.31
N VAL A 25 -39.66 10.38 -41.37
CA VAL A 25 -41.05 9.96 -41.49
C VAL A 25 -42.02 11.01 -40.93
N ILE A 26 -41.58 11.81 -39.95
CA ILE A 26 -42.41 12.86 -39.32
C ILE A 26 -42.39 14.17 -40.10
N LEU A 27 -41.38 14.43 -40.92
CA LEU A 27 -41.35 15.60 -41.80
C LEU A 27 -42.30 15.34 -42.97
N PRO A 28 -43.41 16.11 -43.13
CA PRO A 28 -44.25 15.99 -44.29
C PRO A 28 -43.44 16.28 -45.56
N SER A 29 -43.56 15.41 -46.57
CA SER A 29 -43.02 15.69 -47.88
C SER A 29 -43.64 17.01 -48.37
N SER A 30 -42.81 17.91 -48.86
CA SER A 30 -43.20 19.19 -49.48
C SER A 30 -43.94 18.95 -50.78
N GLY A 31 -45.19 18.49 -50.69
CA GLY A 31 -46.16 18.66 -51.76
C GLY A 31 -46.75 20.06 -51.65
N GLU A 32 -46.98 20.75 -52.76
CA GLU A 32 -47.65 22.04 -52.76
C GLU A 32 -48.99 21.92 -52.04
N GLU A 33 -49.23 22.75 -50.99
CA GLU A 33 -50.51 22.74 -50.26
C GLU A 33 -51.62 23.11 -51.24
N PRO A 34 -52.72 22.32 -51.31
CA PRO A 34 -53.86 22.61 -52.19
C PRO A 34 -54.49 23.97 -51.84
N LYS A 35 -54.78 24.79 -52.83
CA LYS A 35 -55.25 26.15 -52.64
C LYS A 35 -56.68 26.15 -52.13
N LYS A 36 -56.93 26.77 -50.95
CA LYS A 36 -58.28 26.91 -50.40
C LYS A 36 -59.04 27.95 -51.18
N ILE A 37 -60.25 27.57 -51.66
CA ILE A 37 -61.17 28.47 -52.36
C ILE A 37 -62.55 28.46 -51.68
N PRO A 38 -63.32 29.56 -51.72
CA PRO A 38 -64.68 29.58 -51.21
C PRO A 38 -65.65 28.73 -52.07
N LEU A 39 -66.67 28.14 -51.47
CA LEU A 39 -67.61 27.27 -52.16
C LEU A 39 -68.25 27.95 -53.37
N SER A 40 -68.59 29.25 -53.28
CA SER A 40 -69.10 30.04 -54.41
C SER A 40 -68.19 30.04 -55.64
N LYS A 41 -66.88 30.04 -55.45
CA LYS A 41 -65.94 29.95 -56.55
C LYS A 41 -65.84 28.53 -57.12
N ALA A 42 -65.98 27.52 -56.29
CA ALA A 42 -66.03 26.12 -56.71
C ALA A 42 -67.30 25.87 -57.55
N ILE A 43 -68.47 26.49 -57.18
CA ILE A 43 -69.67 26.48 -57.96
C ILE A 43 -69.46 27.14 -59.33
N ALA A 44 -68.82 28.30 -59.36
CA ALA A 44 -68.56 28.98 -60.63
C ALA A 44 -67.61 28.14 -61.55
N MET A 45 -66.60 27.48 -61.00
CA MET A 45 -65.69 26.56 -61.74
C MET A 45 -66.48 25.34 -62.28
N SER A 46 -67.47 24.80 -61.52
CA SER A 46 -68.26 23.69 -62.00
C SER A 46 -69.18 24.11 -63.17
N GLN A 47 -69.70 25.33 -63.14
CA GLN A 47 -70.55 25.87 -64.22
C GLN A 47 -69.80 26.19 -65.50
N ASN A 48 -68.54 26.58 -65.35
CA ASN A 48 -67.62 26.87 -66.47
C ASN A 48 -66.95 25.62 -67.07
N GLY A 49 -67.17 24.42 -66.51
CA GLY A 49 -66.52 23.18 -66.95
C GLY A 49 -65.05 23.10 -66.69
N GLU A 50 -64.55 23.83 -65.67
CA GLU A 50 -63.09 23.91 -65.29
C GLU A 50 -62.69 22.78 -64.32
N ILE A 51 -63.64 21.95 -63.84
CA ILE A 51 -63.42 20.88 -62.87
C ILE A 51 -63.35 19.54 -63.61
N LYS A 52 -62.21 18.86 -63.46
CA LYS A 52 -61.92 17.54 -64.03
C LYS A 52 -62.33 16.38 -63.13
N ALA A 53 -62.04 16.50 -61.84
CA ALA A 53 -62.40 15.49 -60.86
C ALA A 53 -62.73 16.14 -59.50
N LEU A 54 -63.66 15.52 -58.76
CA LEU A 54 -64.07 15.94 -57.42
C LEU A 54 -64.05 14.76 -56.45
N VAL A 55 -63.28 14.87 -55.37
CA VAL A 55 -63.33 13.87 -54.30
C VAL A 55 -63.96 14.48 -53.10
N VAL A 56 -65.03 13.85 -52.61
CA VAL A 56 -65.73 14.25 -51.40
C VAL A 56 -65.28 13.42 -50.25
N GLU A 57 -64.66 14.06 -49.25
CA GLU A 57 -64.22 13.43 -48.03
C GLU A 57 -64.84 14.16 -46.83
N ASP A 58 -65.80 13.55 -46.22
CA ASP A 58 -66.72 14.16 -45.19
C ASP A 58 -67.26 15.52 -45.65
N ASP A 59 -66.88 16.62 -45.01
CA ASP A 59 -67.33 17.97 -45.32
C ASP A 59 -66.37 18.72 -46.25
N THR A 60 -65.30 18.05 -46.71
CA THR A 60 -64.23 18.63 -47.56
C THR A 60 -64.44 18.18 -49.00
N LEU A 61 -64.35 19.11 -49.91
CA LEU A 61 -64.37 18.87 -51.34
C LEU A 61 -62.98 19.13 -51.89
N HIS A 62 -62.32 18.09 -52.37
CA HIS A 62 -61.04 18.18 -53.11
C HIS A 62 -61.40 18.28 -54.60
N ILE A 63 -61.05 19.40 -55.18
CA ILE A 63 -61.36 19.74 -56.57
C ILE A 63 -60.08 19.72 -57.36
N LYS A 64 -60.10 18.98 -58.49
CA LYS A 64 -58.99 18.98 -59.40
C LYS A 64 -59.42 19.64 -60.71
N ASP A 65 -58.72 20.72 -61.06
CA ASP A 65 -58.92 21.51 -62.26
C ASP A 65 -58.42 20.76 -63.51
N THR A 66 -58.83 21.23 -64.68
CA THR A 66 -58.35 20.75 -66.01
C THR A 66 -56.86 20.87 -66.19
N ASP A 67 -56.24 21.80 -65.47
CA ASP A 67 -54.77 22.00 -65.44
C ASP A 67 -54.05 21.19 -64.35
N ASP A 68 -54.72 20.19 -63.73
CA ASP A 68 -54.26 19.32 -62.64
C ASP A 68 -53.89 20.06 -61.33
N VAL A 69 -54.37 21.30 -61.13
CA VAL A 69 -54.17 22.07 -59.88
C VAL A 69 -55.27 21.63 -58.85
N GLU A 70 -54.80 21.38 -57.63
CA GLU A 70 -55.71 20.94 -56.57
C GLU A 70 -56.18 22.10 -55.70
N TYR A 71 -57.54 22.16 -55.55
CA TYR A 71 -58.21 23.12 -54.69
C TYR A 71 -59.02 22.39 -53.61
N ILE A 72 -59.13 23.02 -52.44
CA ILE A 72 -59.99 22.53 -51.36
C ILE A 72 -61.07 23.55 -51.05
N THR A 73 -62.26 23.08 -50.93
CA THR A 73 -63.40 23.85 -50.39
C THR A 73 -64.19 23.00 -49.40
N TYR A 74 -65.05 23.67 -48.65
CA TYR A 74 -65.91 22.99 -47.63
C TYR A 74 -67.36 23.14 -47.99
N LYS A 75 -68.13 22.08 -47.87
CA LYS A 75 -69.58 22.09 -47.91
C LYS A 75 -70.16 22.10 -46.48
N GLU A 76 -71.43 22.46 -46.33
CA GLU A 76 -72.11 22.31 -45.08
C GLU A 76 -72.25 20.83 -44.69
N SER A 77 -72.05 20.57 -43.41
CA SER A 77 -72.15 19.21 -42.86
C SER A 77 -73.60 18.64 -43.13
N TYR A 78 -73.59 17.39 -43.54
CA TYR A 78 -74.83 16.65 -43.93
C TYR A 78 -75.46 17.07 -45.24
N THR A 79 -74.96 18.01 -46.00
CA THR A 79 -75.47 18.34 -47.34
C THR A 79 -74.82 17.47 -48.38
N SER A 80 -75.59 16.79 -49.23
CA SER A 80 -75.05 16.04 -50.34
C SER A 80 -74.49 17.00 -51.42
N ILE A 81 -73.38 16.65 -52.06
CA ILE A 81 -72.88 17.46 -53.18
C ILE A 81 -73.88 17.61 -54.31
N PHE A 82 -74.79 16.64 -54.44
CA PHE A 82 -75.89 16.61 -55.43
C PHE A 82 -77.05 17.59 -55.10
N ASP A 83 -77.11 18.09 -53.88
CA ASP A 83 -78.17 18.99 -53.39
C ASP A 83 -77.68 20.47 -53.29
N ILE A 84 -76.44 20.76 -53.68
CA ILE A 84 -75.93 22.13 -53.66
C ILE A 84 -76.44 22.90 -54.85
N GLU A 85 -77.33 23.88 -54.60
CA GLU A 85 -77.87 24.72 -55.64
C GLU A 85 -76.79 25.40 -56.48
N GLY A 86 -76.82 25.18 -57.79
CA GLY A 86 -75.93 25.80 -58.73
C GLY A 86 -74.63 25.03 -59.05
N PHE A 87 -74.37 23.89 -58.40
CA PHE A 87 -73.20 23.05 -58.70
C PHE A 87 -73.55 22.14 -59.88
N ASN A 88 -72.83 22.30 -60.99
CA ASN A 88 -73.05 21.47 -62.18
C ASN A 88 -72.04 20.29 -62.16
N LEU A 89 -72.54 19.07 -62.11
CA LEU A 89 -71.79 17.83 -62.08
C LEU A 89 -71.65 17.10 -63.39
N GLU A 90 -72.27 17.65 -64.47
CA GLU A 90 -72.12 17.02 -65.79
C GLU A 90 -70.69 17.00 -66.33
N GLY A 91 -70.14 15.81 -66.52
CA GLY A 91 -68.79 15.62 -67.04
C GLY A 91 -67.70 15.63 -65.98
N ILE A 92 -68.06 15.74 -64.72
CA ILE A 92 -67.05 15.71 -63.58
C ILE A 92 -67.03 14.30 -63.00
N ASP A 93 -65.82 13.72 -62.83
CA ASP A 93 -65.63 12.43 -62.16
C ASP A 93 -65.76 12.65 -60.63
N VAL A 94 -66.79 12.12 -60.01
CA VAL A 94 -67.09 12.35 -58.57
C VAL A 94 -66.79 11.06 -57.78
N ASP A 95 -65.80 11.09 -56.95
CA ASP A 95 -65.52 10.01 -56.00
C ASP A 95 -65.87 10.42 -54.55
N VAL A 96 -66.62 9.54 -53.83
CA VAL A 96 -67.04 9.79 -52.45
C VAL A 96 -66.30 8.81 -51.53
N LYS A 97 -65.33 9.31 -50.78
CA LYS A 97 -64.67 8.51 -49.74
C LYS A 97 -65.53 8.53 -48.47
N GLY A 98 -66.04 7.36 -48.08
CA GLY A 98 -66.78 7.21 -46.84
C GLY A 98 -65.84 7.33 -45.63
N GLY A 99 -66.13 8.33 -44.79
CA GLY A 99 -65.46 8.47 -43.52
C GLY A 99 -65.88 7.37 -42.54
N GLY A 100 -64.88 6.68 -41.88
CA GLY A 100 -65.20 5.82 -40.74
C GLY A 100 -64.34 4.57 -40.55
N GLY A 101 -63.02 4.60 -40.83
CA GLY A 101 -62.14 3.58 -40.37
C GLY A 101 -61.06 4.20 -39.45
N ILE A 102 -60.87 3.63 -38.23
CA ILE A 102 -59.72 4.01 -37.38
C ILE A 102 -58.45 3.72 -38.20
N ASP A 103 -57.70 4.76 -38.54
CA ASP A 103 -56.39 4.58 -39.19
C ASP A 103 -55.41 4.04 -38.18
N TRP A 104 -55.34 2.70 -38.12
CA TRP A 104 -54.38 1.98 -37.25
C TRP A 104 -52.94 2.34 -37.57
N GLY A 105 -52.61 2.76 -38.77
CA GLY A 105 -51.30 3.21 -39.17
C GLY A 105 -50.92 4.54 -38.50
N ALA A 106 -51.84 5.53 -38.57
CA ALA A 106 -51.64 6.83 -37.90
C ALA A 106 -51.57 6.67 -36.37
N LEU A 107 -52.41 5.80 -35.80
CA LEU A 107 -52.40 5.52 -34.36
C LEU A 107 -51.08 4.85 -33.91
N PHE A 108 -50.54 3.91 -34.69
CA PHE A 108 -49.29 3.22 -34.41
C PHE A 108 -48.09 4.18 -34.51
N ILE A 109 -48.09 5.06 -35.50
CA ILE A 109 -47.02 6.07 -35.68
C ILE A 109 -47.04 7.08 -34.52
N ASN A 110 -48.20 7.47 -34.02
CA ASN A 110 -48.32 8.39 -32.90
C ASN A 110 -47.93 7.77 -31.54
N ILE A 111 -48.12 6.45 -31.34
CA ILE A 111 -47.75 5.74 -30.10
C ILE A 111 -46.28 5.34 -30.08
N LEU A 112 -45.66 5.12 -31.26
CA LEU A 112 -44.27 4.68 -31.37
C LEU A 112 -43.24 5.55 -30.63
N PRO A 113 -43.30 6.90 -30.65
CA PRO A 113 -42.41 7.77 -29.89
C PRO A 113 -42.52 7.56 -28.38
N PHE A 114 -43.71 7.32 -27.86
CA PHE A 114 -43.91 7.08 -26.41
C PHE A 114 -43.40 5.71 -25.98
N LEU A 115 -43.53 4.68 -26.81
CA LEU A 115 -42.93 3.37 -26.58
C LEU A 115 -41.40 3.46 -26.59
N PHE A 116 -40.84 4.22 -27.54
CA PHE A 116 -39.41 4.45 -27.63
C PHE A 116 -38.89 5.23 -26.42
N LEU A 117 -39.58 6.30 -26.00
CA LEU A 117 -39.22 7.05 -24.80
C LEU A 117 -39.29 6.18 -23.54
N GLY A 118 -40.34 5.35 -23.41
CA GLY A 118 -40.49 4.39 -22.32
C GLY A 118 -39.34 3.36 -22.28
N ALA A 119 -38.97 2.80 -23.44
CA ALA A 119 -37.85 1.88 -23.58
C ALA A 119 -36.51 2.57 -23.25
N LEU A 120 -36.31 3.81 -23.68
CA LEU A 120 -35.11 4.62 -23.37
C LEU A 120 -35.02 4.89 -21.87
N LEU A 121 -36.09 5.32 -21.24
CA LEU A 121 -36.15 5.55 -19.78
C LEU A 121 -35.91 4.25 -19.02
N PHE A 122 -36.52 3.14 -19.42
CA PHE A 122 -36.29 1.83 -18.81
C PHE A 122 -34.83 1.42 -18.92
N PHE A 123 -34.20 1.65 -20.07
CA PHE A 123 -32.78 1.38 -20.27
C PHE A 123 -31.87 2.26 -19.39
N ILE A 124 -32.14 3.57 -19.31
CA ILE A 124 -31.42 4.50 -18.43
C ILE A 124 -31.58 4.08 -16.96
N PHE A 125 -32.79 3.74 -16.51
CA PHE A 125 -33.02 3.26 -15.15
C PHE A 125 -32.38 1.90 -14.87
N SER A 126 -32.34 0.99 -15.85
CA SER A 126 -31.67 -0.30 -15.70
C SER A 126 -30.15 -0.14 -15.62
N GLN A 127 -29.59 0.78 -16.38
CA GLN A 127 -28.15 1.11 -16.33
C GLN A 127 -27.77 1.87 -15.04
N ALA A 128 -28.64 2.76 -14.57
CA ALA A 128 -28.44 3.47 -13.29
C ALA A 128 -28.50 2.52 -12.08
N ARG A 129 -29.30 1.45 -12.13
CA ARG A 129 -29.31 0.39 -11.10
C ARG A 129 -27.98 -0.37 -11.04
N GLY A 130 -27.31 -0.61 -12.19
CA GLY A 130 -25.98 -1.21 -12.24
C GLY A 130 -24.87 -0.30 -11.67
N ALA A 131 -24.93 1.00 -11.94
CA ALA A 131 -23.99 1.99 -11.41
C ALA A 131 -24.14 2.20 -9.89
N ASN A 132 -25.38 2.16 -9.38
CA ASN A 132 -25.65 2.32 -7.95
C ASN A 132 -25.13 1.12 -7.12
N SER A 133 -25.05 -0.09 -7.68
CA SER A 133 -24.45 -1.25 -7.00
C SER A 133 -22.92 -1.14 -6.90
N GLN A 134 -22.25 -0.48 -7.83
CA GLN A 134 -20.82 -0.17 -7.75
C GLN A 134 -20.53 0.93 -6.73
N ALA A 135 -21.33 1.98 -6.67
CA ALA A 135 -21.18 3.03 -5.65
C ALA A 135 -21.37 2.50 -4.22
N MET A 136 -22.27 1.54 -4.00
CA MET A 136 -22.44 0.87 -2.70
C MET A 136 -21.29 -0.11 -2.37
N SER A 137 -20.47 -0.53 -3.33
CA SER A 137 -19.34 -1.43 -3.07
C SER A 137 -18.10 -0.72 -2.55
N PHE A 138 -17.98 0.62 -2.68
CA PHE A 138 -16.84 1.40 -2.18
C PHE A 138 -16.72 1.37 -0.65
N GLY A 139 -17.80 1.20 0.08
CA GLY A 139 -17.81 1.12 1.54
C GLY A 139 -17.61 -0.28 2.12
N ARG A 140 -17.49 -1.32 1.28
CA ARG A 140 -17.27 -2.68 1.78
C ARG A 140 -15.80 -2.90 2.13
N SER A 141 -15.57 -3.59 3.24
CA SER A 141 -14.25 -4.01 3.66
C SER A 141 -13.62 -4.93 2.61
N LYS A 142 -12.35 -4.68 2.29
CA LYS A 142 -11.50 -5.57 1.47
C LYS A 142 -10.78 -6.62 2.33
N ALA A 143 -11.16 -6.77 3.60
CA ALA A 143 -10.53 -7.69 4.52
C ALA A 143 -10.48 -9.11 3.94
N ARG A 144 -9.32 -9.73 4.03
CA ARG A 144 -9.13 -11.12 3.60
C ARG A 144 -9.54 -12.02 4.76
N MET A 145 -10.59 -12.81 4.55
CA MET A 145 -10.98 -13.84 5.49
C MET A 145 -10.20 -15.12 5.19
N PHE A 146 -9.40 -15.56 6.14
CA PHE A 146 -8.75 -16.87 6.10
C PHE A 146 -9.59 -17.84 6.93
N ASN A 147 -10.17 -18.84 6.28
CA ASN A 147 -10.92 -19.91 6.94
C ASN A 147 -9.97 -21.02 7.40
N ALA A 148 -10.40 -21.79 8.38
CA ALA A 148 -9.66 -22.91 8.97
C ALA A 148 -9.20 -24.02 7.99
N ASN A 149 -9.67 -23.99 6.74
CA ASN A 149 -9.27 -24.95 5.69
C ASN A 149 -8.00 -24.56 4.89
N THR A 150 -7.40 -23.39 5.17
CA THR A 150 -6.08 -23.01 4.63
C THR A 150 -4.99 -23.60 5.53
N PRO A 151 -3.75 -23.90 5.03
CA PRO A 151 -2.66 -24.39 5.88
C PRO A 151 -2.49 -23.42 7.05
N THR A 152 -2.82 -23.91 8.25
CA THR A 152 -2.85 -23.11 9.47
C THR A 152 -1.43 -22.96 9.97
N VAL A 153 -0.93 -21.73 9.98
CA VAL A 153 0.29 -21.38 10.71
C VAL A 153 0.01 -21.54 12.19
N THR A 154 0.87 -22.23 12.92
CA THR A 154 0.78 -22.48 14.36
C THR A 154 1.98 -21.86 15.10
N PHE A 155 2.01 -21.97 16.42
CA PHE A 155 3.16 -21.53 17.21
C PHE A 155 4.45 -22.31 16.92
N ASP A 156 4.36 -23.49 16.33
CA ASP A 156 5.53 -24.26 15.90
C ASP A 156 6.24 -23.64 14.69
N ASP A 157 5.52 -22.83 13.91
CA ASP A 157 6.07 -22.10 12.76
C ASP A 157 6.70 -20.74 13.16
N VAL A 158 6.60 -20.36 14.43
CA VAL A 158 7.15 -19.13 14.98
C VAL A 158 8.25 -19.46 15.96
N ALA A 159 9.40 -18.82 15.87
CA ALA A 159 10.51 -19.03 16.81
C ALA A 159 11.12 -17.70 17.27
N GLY A 160 11.84 -17.73 18.40
CA GLY A 160 12.64 -16.60 18.91
C GLY A 160 11.84 -15.53 19.62
N VAL A 161 10.62 -15.83 20.06
CA VAL A 161 9.71 -14.91 20.80
C VAL A 161 8.91 -15.69 21.84
N GLU A 162 9.59 -16.49 22.65
CA GLU A 162 8.93 -17.45 23.56
C GLU A 162 8.09 -16.76 24.63
N GLU A 163 8.52 -15.61 25.16
CA GLU A 163 7.78 -14.83 26.16
C GLU A 163 6.47 -14.30 25.54
N ALA A 164 6.55 -13.79 24.30
CA ALA A 164 5.36 -13.34 23.59
C ALA A 164 4.40 -14.50 23.29
N LYS A 165 4.90 -15.70 22.97
CA LYS A 165 4.07 -16.89 22.82
C LYS A 165 3.35 -17.27 24.10
N GLN A 166 4.03 -17.22 25.25
CA GLN A 166 3.43 -17.53 26.55
C GLN A 166 2.29 -16.57 26.88
N GLU A 167 2.48 -15.25 26.71
CA GLU A 167 1.41 -14.28 26.91
C GLU A 167 0.23 -14.48 25.95
N LEU A 168 0.52 -14.86 24.71
CA LEU A 168 -0.50 -15.08 23.71
C LEU A 168 -1.21 -16.42 23.83
N GLN A 169 -0.60 -17.41 24.51
CA GLN A 169 -1.23 -18.68 24.82
C GLN A 169 -2.50 -18.50 25.69
N GLU A 170 -2.50 -17.52 26.61
CA GLU A 170 -3.71 -17.19 27.39
C GLU A 170 -4.89 -16.81 26.50
N VAL A 171 -4.61 -16.14 25.39
CA VAL A 171 -5.62 -15.72 24.42
C VAL A 171 -6.15 -16.89 23.61
N VAL A 172 -5.26 -17.79 23.21
CA VAL A 172 -5.63 -19.04 22.53
C VAL A 172 -6.51 -19.89 23.45
N ASP A 173 -6.10 -20.06 24.70
CA ASP A 173 -6.85 -20.84 25.69
C ASP A 173 -8.23 -20.26 25.95
N PHE A 174 -8.35 -18.94 25.97
CA PHE A 174 -9.63 -18.28 26.07
C PHE A 174 -10.52 -18.51 24.84
N LEU A 175 -9.99 -18.34 23.63
CA LEU A 175 -10.76 -18.55 22.40
C LEU A 175 -11.25 -20.02 22.30
N ARG A 176 -10.46 -20.98 22.80
CA ARG A 176 -10.80 -22.41 22.86
C ARG A 176 -11.79 -22.77 23.97
N SER A 177 -11.64 -22.17 25.17
CA SER A 177 -12.33 -22.61 26.37
C SER A 177 -12.90 -21.45 27.19
N ARG A 178 -13.69 -20.61 26.55
CA ARG A 178 -14.24 -19.35 27.11
C ARG A 178 -15.01 -19.55 28.43
N GLU A 179 -15.84 -20.59 28.52
CA GLU A 179 -16.71 -20.84 29.68
C GLU A 179 -15.92 -20.99 30.99
N LYS A 180 -14.74 -21.56 30.92
CA LYS A 180 -13.83 -21.72 32.05
C LYS A 180 -13.42 -20.39 32.69
N PHE A 181 -13.11 -19.40 31.83
CA PHE A 181 -12.67 -18.07 32.27
C PHE A 181 -13.84 -17.23 32.77
N GLN A 182 -15.00 -17.32 32.09
CA GLN A 182 -16.22 -16.62 32.50
C GLN A 182 -16.74 -17.10 33.84
N ALA A 183 -16.66 -18.39 34.16
CA ALA A 183 -17.06 -18.95 35.46
C ALA A 183 -16.25 -18.36 36.64
N LEU A 184 -15.02 -17.93 36.36
CA LEU A 184 -14.13 -17.29 37.32
C LEU A 184 -14.26 -15.77 37.36
N GLY A 185 -15.14 -15.19 36.51
CA GLY A 185 -15.32 -13.74 36.41
C GLY A 185 -14.15 -13.01 35.74
N ALA A 186 -13.27 -13.74 35.02
CA ALA A 186 -12.13 -13.15 34.35
C ALA A 186 -12.59 -12.30 33.13
N ARG A 187 -12.03 -11.10 33.01
CA ARG A 187 -12.24 -10.22 31.86
C ARG A 187 -11.08 -10.38 30.88
N ILE A 188 -11.40 -10.65 29.64
CA ILE A 188 -10.41 -10.85 28.58
C ILE A 188 -10.10 -9.50 27.94
N PRO A 189 -8.85 -9.27 27.53
CA PRO A 189 -8.50 -8.10 26.75
C PRO A 189 -9.26 -8.11 25.42
N LYS A 190 -9.95 -7.01 25.13
CA LYS A 190 -10.66 -6.84 23.85
C LYS A 190 -9.69 -6.63 22.68
N GLY A 191 -8.53 -6.05 22.98
CA GLY A 191 -7.52 -5.75 21.99
C GLY A 191 -6.09 -5.92 22.48
N MET A 192 -5.22 -6.29 21.57
CA MET A 192 -3.78 -6.44 21.80
C MET A 192 -2.99 -5.70 20.74
N LEU A 193 -1.90 -5.07 21.16
CA LEU A 193 -1.00 -4.35 20.29
C LEU A 193 0.34 -5.08 20.21
N LEU A 194 0.69 -5.57 19.02
CA LEU A 194 1.99 -6.14 18.72
C LEU A 194 2.93 -5.00 18.27
N ILE A 195 4.02 -4.83 19.02
CA ILE A 195 5.02 -3.77 18.80
C ILE A 195 6.33 -4.43 18.43
N GLY A 196 7.09 -3.88 17.50
CA GLY A 196 8.44 -4.37 17.18
C GLY A 196 8.96 -3.82 15.87
N SER A 197 10.25 -4.01 15.62
CA SER A 197 10.90 -3.62 14.39
C SER A 197 10.29 -4.29 13.16
N PRO A 198 10.45 -3.73 11.95
CA PRO A 198 10.03 -4.43 10.73
C PRO A 198 10.68 -5.82 10.63
N GLY A 199 9.94 -6.81 10.13
CA GLY A 199 10.47 -8.15 9.93
C GLY A 199 10.52 -9.06 11.17
N THR A 200 10.11 -8.62 12.36
CA THR A 200 10.09 -9.44 13.59
C THR A 200 8.96 -10.47 13.66
N GLY A 201 8.10 -10.58 12.63
CA GLY A 201 7.08 -11.63 12.56
C GLY A 201 5.73 -11.27 13.15
N LYS A 202 5.39 -9.98 13.37
CA LYS A 202 4.10 -9.54 13.93
C LYS A 202 2.88 -10.14 13.23
N THR A 203 2.83 -10.06 11.92
CA THR A 203 1.75 -10.63 11.10
C THR A 203 1.71 -12.15 11.16
N LEU A 204 2.89 -12.80 11.20
CA LEU A 204 3.03 -14.24 11.35
C LEU A 204 2.48 -14.71 12.71
N MET A 205 2.85 -14.02 13.78
CA MET A 205 2.37 -14.27 15.14
C MET A 205 0.84 -14.17 15.23
N ALA A 206 0.25 -13.11 14.67
CA ALA A 206 -1.21 -12.94 14.67
C ALA A 206 -1.93 -14.09 13.93
N ARG A 207 -1.36 -14.57 12.83
CA ARG A 207 -1.86 -15.74 12.12
C ARG A 207 -1.68 -17.03 12.91
N ALA A 208 -0.56 -17.17 13.62
CA ALA A 208 -0.29 -18.33 14.46
C ALA A 208 -1.31 -18.44 15.61
N ILE A 209 -1.66 -17.33 16.25
CA ILE A 209 -2.71 -17.30 17.29
C ILE A 209 -4.05 -17.82 16.73
N ALA A 210 -4.44 -17.36 15.55
CA ALA A 210 -5.70 -17.78 14.93
C ALA A 210 -5.69 -19.28 14.55
N GLY A 211 -4.56 -19.75 13.98
CA GLY A 211 -4.38 -21.16 13.65
C GLY A 211 -4.35 -22.06 14.88
N GLU A 212 -3.64 -21.65 15.92
CA GLU A 212 -3.58 -22.35 17.20
C GLU A 212 -4.96 -22.41 17.89
N ALA A 213 -5.70 -21.30 17.85
CA ALA A 213 -7.05 -21.25 18.40
C ALA A 213 -8.11 -21.94 17.53
N GLY A 214 -7.83 -22.19 16.25
CA GLY A 214 -8.76 -22.77 15.28
C GLY A 214 -9.93 -21.86 14.93
N VAL A 215 -9.72 -20.52 14.94
CA VAL A 215 -10.76 -19.51 14.70
C VAL A 215 -10.53 -18.75 13.39
N PRO A 216 -11.59 -18.20 12.77
CA PRO A 216 -11.48 -17.34 11.58
C PRO A 216 -10.59 -16.12 11.83
N PHE A 217 -9.79 -15.77 10.82
CA PHE A 217 -8.84 -14.66 10.85
C PHE A 217 -9.19 -13.63 9.77
N PHE A 218 -9.53 -12.41 10.19
CA PHE A 218 -9.80 -11.28 9.32
C PHE A 218 -8.60 -10.35 9.31
N SER A 219 -7.91 -10.21 8.18
CA SER A 219 -6.72 -9.38 8.06
C SER A 219 -6.96 -8.19 7.14
N ILE A 220 -6.54 -7.01 7.60
CA ILE A 220 -6.56 -5.77 6.84
C ILE A 220 -5.34 -4.92 7.20
N SER A 221 -4.84 -4.13 6.25
CA SER A 221 -3.83 -3.09 6.53
C SER A 221 -4.51 -1.79 6.95
N GLY A 222 -3.96 -1.09 7.94
CA GLY A 222 -4.40 0.25 8.34
C GLY A 222 -4.40 1.24 7.16
N SER A 223 -3.49 1.07 6.21
CA SER A 223 -3.44 1.87 4.98
C SER A 223 -4.67 1.69 4.07
N GLU A 224 -5.34 0.53 4.12
CA GLU A 224 -6.56 0.28 3.32
C GLU A 224 -7.79 1.06 3.82
N PHE A 225 -7.73 1.61 5.01
CA PHE A 225 -8.75 2.50 5.55
C PHE A 225 -8.57 3.95 5.13
N VAL A 226 -7.37 4.33 4.66
CA VAL A 226 -7.09 5.71 4.23
C VAL A 226 -7.49 5.88 2.78
N GLU A 227 -8.53 6.68 2.55
CA GLU A 227 -9.07 6.99 1.21
C GLU A 227 -9.17 8.50 1.03
N MET A 228 -9.35 8.95 -0.22
CA MET A 228 -9.53 10.38 -0.51
C MET A 228 -10.94 10.91 -0.18
N PHE A 229 -11.93 9.99 -0.03
CA PHE A 229 -13.32 10.36 0.22
C PHE A 229 -13.66 10.19 1.69
N VAL A 230 -14.11 11.26 2.31
CA VAL A 230 -14.49 11.29 3.73
C VAL A 230 -15.61 10.27 4.03
N GLY A 231 -15.42 9.47 5.08
CA GLY A 231 -16.38 8.48 5.57
C GLY A 231 -16.30 7.09 4.95
N VAL A 232 -15.48 6.87 3.92
CA VAL A 232 -15.29 5.54 3.32
C VAL A 232 -14.52 4.63 4.26
N GLY A 233 -13.45 5.11 4.88
CA GLY A 233 -12.67 4.38 5.88
C GLY A 233 -13.52 3.95 7.07
N ALA A 234 -14.28 4.86 7.64
CA ALA A 234 -15.21 4.56 8.74
C ALA A 234 -16.27 3.51 8.35
N SER A 235 -16.78 3.55 7.12
CA SER A 235 -17.71 2.53 6.62
C SER A 235 -17.05 1.15 6.50
N ARG A 236 -15.81 1.08 6.03
CA ARG A 236 -15.04 -0.19 5.96
C ARG A 236 -14.76 -0.77 7.34
N VAL A 237 -14.43 0.09 8.31
CA VAL A 237 -14.27 -0.35 9.72
C VAL A 237 -15.56 -0.99 10.21
N ARG A 238 -16.68 -0.33 10.05
CA ARG A 238 -17.98 -0.85 10.49
C ARG A 238 -18.32 -2.20 9.83
N ASP A 239 -18.14 -2.30 8.52
CA ASP A 239 -18.38 -3.54 7.77
C ASP A 239 -17.47 -4.69 8.23
N LEU A 240 -16.17 -4.41 8.49
CA LEU A 240 -15.22 -5.39 9.03
C LEU A 240 -15.67 -5.92 10.40
N PHE A 241 -16.02 -5.02 11.33
CA PHE A 241 -16.44 -5.39 12.67
C PHE A 241 -17.78 -6.13 12.66
N GLU A 242 -18.73 -5.76 11.79
CA GLU A 242 -19.98 -6.51 11.61
C GLU A 242 -19.73 -7.92 11.05
N GLN A 243 -18.85 -8.06 10.07
CA GLN A 243 -18.46 -9.38 9.54
C GLN A 243 -17.82 -10.25 10.62
N ALA A 244 -16.95 -9.69 11.44
CA ALA A 244 -16.31 -10.40 12.55
C ALA A 244 -17.35 -10.83 13.61
N LYS A 245 -18.27 -9.94 14.01
CA LYS A 245 -19.35 -10.26 14.96
C LYS A 245 -20.23 -11.41 14.47
N ARG A 246 -20.48 -11.52 13.16
CA ARG A 246 -21.26 -12.62 12.56
C ARG A 246 -20.50 -13.96 12.53
N ASN A 247 -19.17 -13.92 12.57
CA ASN A 247 -18.31 -15.09 12.50
C ASN A 247 -17.56 -15.38 13.82
N ALA A 248 -18.06 -14.86 14.94
CA ALA A 248 -17.47 -15.11 16.24
C ALA A 248 -17.61 -16.59 16.67
N PRO A 249 -16.60 -17.19 17.32
CA PRO A 249 -15.33 -16.58 17.75
C PRO A 249 -14.35 -16.34 16.59
N CYS A 250 -13.70 -15.15 16.56
CA CYS A 250 -12.74 -14.83 15.50
C CYS A 250 -11.71 -13.80 15.97
N ILE A 251 -10.66 -13.61 15.15
CA ILE A 251 -9.64 -12.59 15.33
C ILE A 251 -9.73 -11.57 14.20
N ILE A 252 -9.73 -10.28 14.54
CA ILE A 252 -9.49 -9.17 13.62
C ILE A 252 -8.03 -8.76 13.75
N PHE A 253 -7.29 -8.74 12.66
CA PHE A 253 -5.92 -8.26 12.62
C PHE A 253 -5.81 -6.99 11.78
N ILE A 254 -5.28 -5.93 12.37
CA ILE A 254 -5.03 -4.65 11.70
C ILE A 254 -3.53 -4.43 11.67
N ASP A 255 -2.93 -4.64 10.49
CA ASP A 255 -1.51 -4.36 10.29
C ASP A 255 -1.28 -2.86 10.07
N GLU A 256 -0.11 -2.34 10.43
CA GLU A 256 0.24 -0.92 10.26
C GLU A 256 -0.84 0.03 10.82
N ILE A 257 -1.28 -0.22 12.05
CA ILE A 257 -2.33 0.61 12.68
C ILE A 257 -1.95 2.09 12.78
N ASP A 258 -0.67 2.40 12.77
CA ASP A 258 -0.11 3.75 12.76
C ASP A 258 -0.50 4.57 11.52
N ALA A 259 -0.89 3.92 10.42
CA ALA A 259 -1.42 4.61 9.24
C ALA A 259 -2.70 5.42 9.55
N VAL A 260 -3.54 4.93 10.48
CA VAL A 260 -4.80 5.56 10.90
C VAL A 260 -4.79 6.03 12.36
N GLY A 261 -3.95 5.41 13.19
CA GLY A 261 -3.90 5.60 14.64
C GLY A 261 -2.99 6.72 15.14
N ARG A 262 -2.52 7.61 14.28
CA ARG A 262 -1.56 8.67 14.62
C ARG A 262 -2.17 9.76 15.50
N HIS A 263 -1.36 10.37 16.37
CA HIS A 263 -1.73 11.54 17.20
C HIS A 263 -2.36 12.66 16.37
N ARG A 264 -3.34 13.33 16.95
CA ARG A 264 -4.04 14.49 16.39
C ARG A 264 -3.05 15.64 16.25
N GLY A 265 -2.74 16.03 15.01
CA GLY A 265 -1.89 17.19 14.71
C GLY A 265 -2.71 18.32 14.11
N ALA A 266 -2.32 19.56 14.36
CA ALA A 266 -2.89 20.75 13.72
C ALA A 266 -2.46 20.83 12.24
N GLY A 267 -2.99 19.93 11.39
CA GLY A 267 -2.71 19.86 9.96
C GLY A 267 -3.86 20.44 9.15
N LEU A 268 -3.58 21.40 8.27
CA LEU A 268 -4.50 21.96 7.29
C LEU A 268 -4.57 21.03 6.07
N GLY A 269 -5.60 20.15 5.98
CA GLY A 269 -5.85 19.34 4.78
C GLY A 269 -6.87 18.20 4.96
N GLY A 270 -7.74 17.98 3.97
CA GLY A 270 -8.89 17.05 4.02
C GLY A 270 -8.56 15.55 4.27
N GLY A 271 -7.30 15.14 4.15
CA GLY A 271 -6.87 13.78 4.48
C GLY A 271 -6.71 13.52 5.99
N HIS A 272 -6.72 14.57 6.82
CA HIS A 272 -6.68 14.42 8.28
C HIS A 272 -8.05 14.10 8.86
N ASP A 273 -9.09 14.74 8.35
CA ASP A 273 -10.47 14.53 8.84
C ASP A 273 -10.94 13.09 8.60
N GLU A 274 -10.54 12.49 7.49
CA GLU A 274 -10.90 11.10 7.18
C GLU A 274 -10.21 10.10 8.09
N ARG A 275 -8.90 10.29 8.36
CA ARG A 275 -8.15 9.44 9.31
C ARG A 275 -8.71 9.53 10.71
N GLU A 276 -9.02 10.74 11.18
CA GLU A 276 -9.61 10.95 12.50
C GLU A 276 -11.00 10.32 12.60
N GLN A 277 -11.83 10.44 11.57
CA GLN A 277 -13.13 9.80 11.52
C GLN A 277 -13.01 8.27 11.54
N THR A 278 -12.04 7.71 10.82
CA THR A 278 -11.74 6.28 10.79
C THR A 278 -11.25 5.78 12.14
N LEU A 279 -10.31 6.51 12.76
CA LEU A 279 -9.83 6.21 14.12
C LEU A 279 -10.98 6.22 15.12
N ASN A 280 -11.80 7.27 15.12
CA ASN A 280 -12.95 7.37 16.00
C ASN A 280 -13.93 6.20 15.79
N GLN A 281 -14.13 5.74 14.54
CA GLN A 281 -14.96 4.58 14.27
C GLN A 281 -14.35 3.28 14.85
N ILE A 282 -13.02 3.08 14.74
CA ILE A 282 -12.34 1.93 15.36
C ILE A 282 -12.58 1.96 16.89
N LEU A 283 -12.42 3.12 17.53
CA LEU A 283 -12.63 3.28 18.96
C LEU A 283 -14.08 2.97 19.36
N VAL A 284 -15.06 3.46 18.61
CA VAL A 284 -16.50 3.19 18.84
C VAL A 284 -16.80 1.70 18.70
N GLU A 285 -16.28 1.03 17.67
CA GLU A 285 -16.51 -0.40 17.48
C GLU A 285 -15.88 -1.25 18.60
N MET A 286 -14.68 -0.88 19.07
CA MET A 286 -14.02 -1.56 20.19
C MET A 286 -14.75 -1.34 21.52
N ASP A 287 -15.20 -0.11 21.78
CA ASP A 287 -15.99 0.21 22.98
C ASP A 287 -17.36 -0.49 22.95
N GLY A 288 -17.95 -0.63 21.75
CA GLY A 288 -19.23 -1.29 21.51
C GLY A 288 -19.23 -2.82 21.56
N PHE A 289 -18.11 -3.46 21.89
CA PHE A 289 -18.11 -4.90 22.16
C PHE A 289 -18.76 -5.20 23.52
N ASP A 290 -19.82 -5.97 23.49
CA ASP A 290 -20.39 -6.57 24.69
C ASP A 290 -19.38 -7.52 25.34
N THR A 291 -19.46 -7.67 26.67
CA THR A 291 -18.63 -8.63 27.42
C THR A 291 -18.79 -10.08 26.93
N ASN A 292 -19.82 -10.33 26.13
CA ASN A 292 -20.14 -11.62 25.54
C ASN A 292 -19.65 -11.82 24.11
N THR A 293 -19.04 -10.80 23.47
CA THR A 293 -18.54 -10.93 22.10
C THR A 293 -17.18 -11.63 22.10
N SER A 294 -17.08 -12.77 21.39
CA SER A 294 -15.84 -13.55 21.26
C SER A 294 -15.00 -13.07 20.08
N VAL A 295 -14.82 -11.76 19.95
CA VAL A 295 -13.98 -11.15 18.91
C VAL A 295 -12.80 -10.49 19.61
N ILE A 296 -11.59 -10.82 19.18
CA ILE A 296 -10.35 -10.22 19.68
C ILE A 296 -9.73 -9.40 18.55
N VAL A 297 -9.37 -8.16 18.84
CA VAL A 297 -8.70 -7.27 17.89
C VAL A 297 -7.20 -7.28 18.18
N ILE A 298 -6.40 -7.68 17.21
CA ILE A 298 -4.95 -7.61 17.28
C ILE A 298 -4.49 -6.54 16.31
N ALA A 299 -3.75 -5.53 16.78
CA ALA A 299 -3.13 -4.55 15.91
C ALA A 299 -1.62 -4.71 15.92
N ALA A 300 -0.96 -4.35 14.82
CA ALA A 300 0.50 -4.34 14.73
C ALA A 300 1.01 -2.96 14.32
N THR A 301 2.13 -2.54 14.92
CA THR A 301 2.82 -1.31 14.55
C THR A 301 4.33 -1.45 14.71
N ASN A 302 5.07 -0.72 13.88
CA ASN A 302 6.51 -0.52 14.03
C ASN A 302 6.82 0.76 14.83
N ARG A 303 5.81 1.62 15.06
CA ARG A 303 5.97 2.94 15.65
C ARG A 303 4.93 3.20 16.74
N PRO A 304 5.12 2.64 17.94
CA PRO A 304 4.20 2.85 19.06
C PRO A 304 4.19 4.30 19.57
N ASP A 305 5.26 5.05 19.33
CA ASP A 305 5.50 6.44 19.73
C ASP A 305 4.50 7.43 19.10
N ILE A 306 4.04 7.15 17.89
CA ILE A 306 3.13 8.04 17.15
C ILE A 306 1.64 7.72 17.37
N LEU A 307 1.32 6.64 18.07
CA LEU A 307 -0.07 6.22 18.27
C LEU A 307 -0.84 7.14 19.23
N ASP A 308 -2.09 7.43 18.87
CA ASP A 308 -3.00 8.18 19.73
C ASP A 308 -3.22 7.43 21.06
N THR A 309 -3.02 8.13 22.18
CA THR A 309 -3.19 7.58 23.53
C THR A 309 -4.59 7.04 23.77
N ALA A 310 -5.60 7.49 23.03
CA ALA A 310 -6.96 6.98 23.09
C ALA A 310 -7.05 5.49 22.70
N LEU A 311 -6.20 5.02 21.79
CA LEU A 311 -6.12 3.58 21.43
C LEU A 311 -5.60 2.72 22.59
N LEU A 312 -4.75 3.30 23.43
CA LEU A 312 -4.01 2.60 24.49
C LEU A 312 -4.72 2.62 25.83
N ARG A 313 -5.97 3.12 25.89
CA ARG A 313 -6.79 3.14 27.11
C ARG A 313 -7.36 1.76 27.42
N PRO A 314 -7.54 1.42 28.72
CA PRO A 314 -8.20 0.18 29.12
C PRO A 314 -9.55 -0.03 28.43
N GLY A 315 -9.82 -1.25 27.99
CA GLY A 315 -11.01 -1.62 27.21
C GLY A 315 -10.81 -1.53 25.68
N ARG A 316 -9.61 -1.14 25.21
CA ARG A 316 -9.23 -1.07 23.81
C ARG A 316 -8.00 -1.94 23.55
N PHE A 317 -6.82 -1.38 23.29
CA PHE A 317 -5.58 -2.16 23.22
C PHE A 317 -4.96 -2.25 24.63
N ASP A 318 -5.49 -3.15 25.43
CA ASP A 318 -5.15 -3.29 26.84
C ASP A 318 -3.78 -3.92 27.06
N ARG A 319 -3.39 -4.85 26.20
CA ARG A 319 -2.10 -5.54 26.28
C ARG A 319 -1.18 -5.09 25.16
N ARG A 320 0.07 -4.86 25.51
CA ARG A 320 1.15 -4.51 24.59
C ARG A 320 2.18 -5.62 24.64
N ILE A 321 2.41 -6.24 23.51
CA ILE A 321 3.35 -7.35 23.37
C ILE A 321 4.46 -6.88 22.45
N VAL A 322 5.68 -6.88 22.98
CA VAL A 322 6.86 -6.48 22.22
C VAL A 322 7.48 -7.71 21.55
N LEU A 323 7.73 -7.60 20.26
CA LEU A 323 8.42 -8.59 19.45
C LEU A 323 9.78 -8.00 19.06
N ASP A 324 10.78 -8.25 19.91
CA ASP A 324 12.14 -7.79 19.70
C ASP A 324 12.85 -8.57 18.60
N LEU A 325 14.05 -8.09 18.22
CA LEU A 325 14.94 -8.86 17.37
C LEU A 325 15.35 -10.14 18.11
N PRO A 326 15.45 -11.28 17.38
CA PRO A 326 15.75 -12.56 18.01
C PRO A 326 17.19 -12.59 18.55
N ASP A 327 17.36 -13.19 19.72
CA ASP A 327 18.66 -13.53 20.29
C ASP A 327 19.31 -14.71 19.52
N ILE A 328 20.49 -15.14 19.91
CA ILE A 328 21.21 -16.23 19.23
C ILE A 328 20.42 -17.54 19.20
N ILE A 329 19.67 -17.84 20.27
CA ILE A 329 18.83 -19.04 20.37
C ILE A 329 17.66 -18.92 19.40
N GLY A 330 16.99 -17.77 19.40
CA GLY A 330 15.90 -17.45 18.48
C GLY A 330 16.35 -17.45 17.03
N ARG A 331 17.49 -16.83 16.71
CA ARG A 331 18.02 -16.86 15.35
C ARG A 331 18.33 -18.29 14.88
N THR A 332 18.92 -19.12 15.74
CA THR A 332 19.17 -20.53 15.43
C THR A 332 17.87 -21.28 15.14
N ALA A 333 16.85 -21.07 15.96
CA ALA A 333 15.54 -21.69 15.78
C ALA A 333 14.84 -21.23 14.48
N ILE A 334 14.87 -19.92 14.19
CA ILE A 334 14.32 -19.34 12.95
C ILE A 334 15.03 -19.90 11.72
N LEU A 335 16.36 -19.95 11.74
CA LEU A 335 17.17 -20.54 10.65
C LEU A 335 16.77 -22.01 10.41
N LYS A 336 16.60 -22.81 11.47
CA LYS A 336 16.14 -24.20 11.36
C LYS A 336 14.77 -24.31 10.71
N ILE A 337 13.81 -23.45 11.08
CA ILE A 337 12.46 -23.44 10.49
C ILE A 337 12.54 -23.16 8.99
N HIS A 338 13.26 -22.10 8.58
CA HIS A 338 13.35 -21.70 7.17
C HIS A 338 14.23 -22.61 6.32
N SER A 339 14.99 -23.50 6.95
CA SER A 339 15.83 -24.48 6.29
C SER A 339 15.20 -25.88 6.17
N LYS A 340 14.07 -26.13 6.83
CA LYS A 340 13.43 -27.44 6.93
C LYS A 340 13.17 -28.13 5.57
N ASP A 341 12.80 -27.34 4.56
CA ASP A 341 12.47 -27.84 3.22
C ASP A 341 13.61 -27.61 2.20
N LYS A 342 14.84 -27.35 2.66
CA LYS A 342 15.98 -27.07 1.80
C LYS A 342 17.09 -28.12 1.98
N PRO A 343 17.72 -28.54 0.88
CA PRO A 343 18.82 -29.51 0.94
C PRO A 343 20.11 -28.84 1.45
N LEU A 344 20.36 -28.92 2.74
CA LEU A 344 21.60 -28.44 3.35
C LEU A 344 22.67 -29.51 3.34
N GLU A 345 23.93 -29.12 3.36
CA GLU A 345 25.06 -29.99 3.63
C GLU A 345 25.11 -30.33 5.14
N ASP A 346 25.53 -31.56 5.47
CA ASP A 346 25.65 -31.99 6.88
C ASP A 346 26.69 -31.19 7.67
N SER A 347 27.60 -30.50 6.98
CA SER A 347 28.64 -29.66 7.55
C SER A 347 28.14 -28.31 8.06
N VAL A 348 26.90 -27.92 7.73
CA VAL A 348 26.34 -26.60 8.07
C VAL A 348 25.94 -26.53 9.54
N ASP A 349 26.64 -25.69 10.30
CA ASP A 349 26.31 -25.38 11.67
C ASP A 349 25.43 -24.12 11.76
N MET A 350 24.16 -24.33 12.16
CA MET A 350 23.18 -23.26 12.31
C MET A 350 23.49 -22.31 13.47
N GLU A 351 24.20 -22.77 14.49
CA GLU A 351 24.58 -21.92 15.61
C GLU A 351 25.69 -20.96 15.20
N SER A 352 26.69 -21.43 14.48
CA SER A 352 27.73 -20.57 13.87
C SER A 352 27.10 -19.54 12.94
N LEU A 353 26.15 -19.93 12.10
CA LEU A 353 25.44 -18.98 11.23
C LEU A 353 24.62 -17.96 12.04
N ALA A 354 23.98 -18.36 13.13
CA ALA A 354 23.27 -17.45 14.03
C ALA A 354 24.19 -16.42 14.69
N ARG A 355 25.43 -16.78 14.99
CA ARG A 355 26.46 -15.84 15.48
C ARG A 355 26.82 -14.81 14.40
N LEU A 356 26.88 -15.21 13.13
CA LEU A 356 27.17 -14.32 12.01
C LEU A 356 26.04 -13.32 11.68
N THR A 357 24.84 -13.53 12.22
CA THR A 357 23.61 -12.79 11.89
C THR A 357 23.07 -11.95 13.05
N VAL A 358 23.97 -11.41 13.88
CA VAL A 358 23.57 -10.50 14.97
C VAL A 358 22.82 -9.30 14.41
N GLY A 359 21.67 -8.96 15.02
CA GLY A 359 20.82 -7.85 14.60
C GLY A 359 19.89 -8.16 13.43
N PHE A 360 19.88 -9.38 12.87
CA PHE A 360 18.94 -9.77 11.83
C PHE A 360 17.56 -10.02 12.41
N SER A 361 16.55 -9.54 11.70
CA SER A 361 15.16 -9.88 11.95
C SER A 361 14.82 -11.28 11.42
N GLY A 362 13.67 -11.82 11.80
CA GLY A 362 13.18 -13.08 11.24
C GLY A 362 13.04 -13.06 9.71
N ALA A 363 12.64 -11.91 9.15
CA ALA A 363 12.54 -11.74 7.69
C ALA A 363 13.92 -11.73 7.01
N ASP A 364 14.94 -11.13 7.64
CA ASP A 364 16.30 -11.13 7.11
C ASP A 364 16.88 -12.53 7.10
N LEU A 365 16.64 -13.32 8.17
CA LEU A 365 17.07 -14.72 8.27
C LEU A 365 16.37 -15.61 7.22
N ALA A 366 15.08 -15.40 6.99
CA ALA A 366 14.33 -16.10 5.95
C ALA A 366 14.89 -15.76 4.55
N ASN A 367 15.16 -14.48 4.31
CA ASN A 367 15.77 -14.01 3.06
C ASN A 367 17.17 -14.56 2.86
N LEU A 368 17.99 -14.61 3.91
CA LEU A 368 19.34 -15.19 3.89
C LEU A 368 19.33 -16.63 3.38
N VAL A 369 18.49 -17.47 3.99
CA VAL A 369 18.37 -18.89 3.59
C VAL A 369 17.85 -19.04 2.17
N ASN A 370 16.96 -18.15 1.73
CA ASN A 370 16.48 -18.13 0.36
C ASN A 370 17.56 -17.69 -0.64
N GLU A 371 18.33 -16.63 -0.32
CA GLU A 371 19.44 -16.18 -1.16
C GLU A 371 20.54 -17.25 -1.29
N ALA A 372 20.84 -17.99 -0.20
CA ALA A 372 21.77 -19.12 -0.25
C ALA A 372 21.29 -20.22 -1.18
N ALA A 373 20.00 -20.54 -1.17
CA ALA A 373 19.42 -21.51 -2.10
C ALA A 373 19.53 -21.04 -3.56
N ILE A 374 19.27 -19.76 -3.81
CA ILE A 374 19.43 -19.15 -5.15
C ILE A 374 20.89 -19.21 -5.60
N LEU A 375 21.84 -18.93 -4.70
CA LEU A 375 23.28 -19.00 -5.00
C LEU A 375 23.72 -20.41 -5.34
N ALA A 376 23.33 -21.40 -4.54
CA ALA A 376 23.60 -22.82 -4.79
C ALA A 376 23.06 -23.25 -6.17
N GLY A 377 21.80 -22.87 -6.49
CA GLY A 377 21.21 -23.15 -7.79
C GLY A 377 21.95 -22.48 -8.96
N ARG A 378 22.43 -21.25 -8.78
CA ARG A 378 23.24 -20.54 -9.81
C ARG A 378 24.63 -21.15 -10.02
N ARG A 379 25.15 -21.88 -9.02
CA ARG A 379 26.42 -22.61 -9.05
C ARG A 379 26.24 -24.08 -9.45
N ASP A 380 25.04 -24.48 -9.86
CA ASP A 380 24.66 -25.86 -10.21
C ASP A 380 24.94 -26.87 -9.07
N LYS A 381 24.99 -26.41 -7.80
CA LYS A 381 25.10 -27.25 -6.61
C LYS A 381 23.74 -27.89 -6.30
N LYS A 382 23.74 -29.11 -5.77
CA LYS A 382 22.54 -29.84 -5.34
C LYS A 382 22.18 -29.57 -3.88
N THR A 383 23.14 -29.11 -3.09
CA THR A 383 23.04 -28.82 -1.66
C THR A 383 23.54 -27.42 -1.38
N ILE A 384 23.06 -26.82 -0.31
CA ILE A 384 23.48 -25.50 0.15
C ILE A 384 24.56 -25.70 1.19
N GLY A 385 25.77 -25.22 0.90
CA GLY A 385 26.91 -25.28 1.81
C GLY A 385 27.06 -24.02 2.65
N ILE A 386 28.06 -24.04 3.55
CA ILE A 386 28.39 -22.92 4.42
C ILE A 386 28.84 -21.69 3.61
N GLU A 387 29.57 -21.88 2.50
CA GLU A 387 30.01 -20.79 1.62
C GLU A 387 28.84 -19.97 1.04
N GLU A 388 27.77 -20.66 0.57
CA GLU A 388 26.60 -19.99 0.04
C GLU A 388 25.85 -19.23 1.13
N LEU A 389 25.81 -19.76 2.34
CA LEU A 389 25.18 -19.12 3.49
C LEU A 389 25.96 -17.87 3.93
N GLU A 390 27.28 -17.94 4.06
CA GLU A 390 28.12 -16.80 4.43
C GLU A 390 28.10 -15.69 3.36
N GLU A 391 28.18 -16.06 2.07
CA GLU A 391 28.03 -15.09 0.98
C GLU A 391 26.65 -14.43 1.00
N SER A 392 25.61 -15.18 1.40
CA SER A 392 24.26 -14.63 1.53
C SER A 392 24.12 -13.67 2.71
N VAL A 393 24.83 -13.89 3.81
CA VAL A 393 24.93 -12.90 4.91
C VAL A 393 25.51 -11.59 4.37
N ASP A 394 26.65 -11.65 3.67
CA ASP A 394 27.25 -10.45 3.07
C ASP A 394 26.33 -9.77 2.07
N ARG A 395 25.55 -10.56 1.32
CA ARG A 395 24.57 -10.03 0.34
C ARG A 395 23.39 -9.34 0.99
N VAL A 396 22.88 -9.86 2.10
CA VAL A 396 21.78 -9.23 2.85
C VAL A 396 22.25 -7.93 3.50
N ILE A 397 23.46 -7.88 4.05
CA ILE A 397 24.03 -6.70 4.73
C ILE A 397 24.43 -5.62 3.71
N ALA A 398 25.27 -5.97 2.72
CA ALA A 398 25.95 -5.02 1.85
C ALA A 398 25.40 -4.99 0.40
N GLY A 399 24.48 -5.90 0.08
CA GLY A 399 23.91 -6.04 -1.27
C GLY A 399 24.77 -6.93 -2.19
N PRO A 400 24.33 -7.10 -3.46
CA PRO A 400 25.00 -7.97 -4.41
C PRO A 400 26.38 -7.44 -4.80
N GLU A 401 27.28 -8.36 -5.11
CA GLU A 401 28.61 -8.07 -5.63
C GLU A 401 28.55 -7.35 -6.99
N ARG A 402 29.31 -6.26 -7.14
CA ARG A 402 29.39 -5.46 -8.37
C ARG A 402 30.56 -5.85 -9.26
N LYS A 403 30.48 -7.00 -9.93
CA LYS A 403 31.52 -7.50 -10.85
C LYS A 403 31.80 -6.60 -12.07
N SER A 404 30.86 -5.74 -12.44
CA SER A 404 31.01 -4.83 -13.58
C SER A 404 31.78 -3.55 -13.28
N ARG A 405 32.02 -3.23 -11.99
CA ARG A 405 32.72 -2.01 -11.60
C ARG A 405 34.23 -2.23 -11.73
N LYS A 406 34.85 -1.61 -12.72
CA LYS A 406 36.31 -1.59 -12.85
C LYS A 406 36.87 -0.60 -11.83
N ILE A 407 37.45 -1.12 -10.76
CA ILE A 407 38.17 -0.31 -9.75
C ILE A 407 39.58 -0.10 -10.30
N SER A 408 40.09 1.13 -10.27
CA SER A 408 41.45 1.41 -10.67
C SER A 408 42.43 0.79 -9.65
N PRO A 409 43.67 0.42 -10.06
CA PRO A 409 44.65 -0.11 -9.12
C PRO A 409 44.89 0.82 -7.93
N ARG A 410 44.85 2.13 -8.15
CA ARG A 410 45.00 3.15 -7.12
C ARG A 410 43.83 3.14 -6.13
N GLU A 411 42.61 3.06 -6.61
CA GLU A 411 41.43 2.96 -5.72
C GLU A 411 41.41 1.64 -4.95
N LYS A 412 41.83 0.53 -5.58
CA LYS A 412 41.95 -0.77 -4.90
C LYS A 412 42.96 -0.68 -3.75
N GLU A 413 44.11 -0.02 -3.97
CA GLU A 413 45.13 0.21 -2.96
C GLU A 413 44.58 1.08 -1.81
N ILE A 414 43.96 2.21 -2.11
CA ILE A 414 43.34 3.10 -1.09
C ILE A 414 42.33 2.33 -0.25
N THR A 415 41.42 1.58 -0.89
CA THR A 415 40.40 0.78 -0.19
C THR A 415 41.04 -0.28 0.69
N ALA A 416 42.11 -0.95 0.23
CA ALA A 416 42.81 -1.97 1.03
C ALA A 416 43.40 -1.39 2.31
N TYR A 417 44.05 -0.23 2.22
CA TYR A 417 44.60 0.45 3.41
C TYR A 417 43.48 0.98 4.32
N HIS A 418 42.39 1.47 3.77
CA HIS A 418 41.21 1.93 4.51
C HIS A 418 40.62 0.79 5.36
N GLU A 419 40.29 -0.34 4.75
CA GLU A 419 39.73 -1.50 5.45
C GLU A 419 40.72 -2.14 6.42
N ALA A 420 42.03 -2.19 6.05
CA ALA A 420 43.08 -2.63 6.95
C ALA A 420 43.20 -1.71 8.18
N GLY A 421 42.95 -0.40 8.00
CA GLY A 421 42.93 0.57 9.09
C GLY A 421 41.84 0.27 10.11
N HIS A 422 40.61 0.07 9.68
CA HIS A 422 39.51 -0.34 10.55
C HIS A 422 39.82 -1.63 11.31
N ALA A 423 40.28 -2.64 10.60
CA ALA A 423 40.56 -3.94 11.18
C ALA A 423 41.68 -3.91 12.21
N LEU A 424 42.78 -3.22 11.91
CA LEU A 424 43.93 -3.12 12.82
C LEU A 424 43.58 -2.31 14.08
N VAL A 425 42.84 -1.21 13.94
CA VAL A 425 42.38 -0.42 15.10
C VAL A 425 41.45 -1.26 15.97
N ALA A 426 40.45 -1.92 15.39
CA ALA A 426 39.54 -2.80 16.13
C ALA A 426 40.29 -3.91 16.88
N LYS A 427 41.27 -4.57 16.23
CA LYS A 427 42.06 -5.66 16.84
C LYS A 427 42.89 -5.21 18.02
N MET A 428 43.33 -3.95 18.04
CA MET A 428 44.22 -3.40 19.08
C MET A 428 43.44 -2.76 20.24
N LEU A 429 42.15 -2.54 20.10
CA LEU A 429 41.29 -1.94 21.14
C LEU A 429 40.64 -3.03 22.01
N PRO A 430 40.66 -2.85 23.35
CA PRO A 430 40.26 -3.91 24.26
C PRO A 430 38.72 -4.16 24.30
N ASN A 431 37.90 -3.17 23.97
CA ASN A 431 36.45 -3.27 24.05
C ASN A 431 35.78 -3.27 22.65
N ALA A 432 36.57 -3.27 21.58
CA ALA A 432 36.04 -3.40 20.21
C ALA A 432 35.68 -4.85 19.93
N ASP A 433 34.67 -5.03 19.07
CA ASP A 433 34.23 -6.35 18.64
C ASP A 433 35.32 -7.01 17.74
N PRO A 434 35.49 -8.34 17.84
CA PRO A 434 36.49 -9.05 17.04
C PRO A 434 36.21 -8.89 15.54
N VAL A 435 37.29 -8.67 14.78
CA VAL A 435 37.23 -8.65 13.32
C VAL A 435 37.06 -10.07 12.80
N HIS A 436 36.05 -10.31 12.02
CA HIS A 436 35.73 -11.61 11.42
C HIS A 436 36.21 -11.69 9.97
N LYS A 437 35.96 -10.62 9.20
CA LYS A 437 36.21 -10.58 7.76
C LYS A 437 36.56 -9.19 7.30
N ILE A 438 37.52 -9.09 6.39
CA ILE A 438 37.84 -7.86 5.68
C ILE A 438 37.77 -8.14 4.19
N SER A 439 37.09 -7.30 3.42
CA SER A 439 36.96 -7.48 1.98
C SER A 439 37.03 -6.15 1.24
N ILE A 440 37.74 -6.16 0.10
CA ILE A 440 37.77 -5.03 -0.85
C ILE A 440 36.97 -5.30 -2.12
N ILE A 441 36.08 -6.29 -2.05
CA ILE A 441 35.12 -6.58 -3.12
C ILE A 441 33.99 -5.57 -3.00
N ALA A 442 33.74 -4.82 -4.09
CA ALA A 442 32.68 -3.82 -4.12
C ALA A 442 31.30 -4.46 -4.01
N ARG A 443 30.52 -4.05 -2.99
CA ARG A 443 29.13 -4.48 -2.79
C ARG A 443 28.22 -3.26 -2.61
N GLY A 444 27.06 -3.28 -3.24
CA GLY A 444 26.11 -2.16 -3.12
C GLY A 444 26.74 -0.81 -3.45
N MET A 445 26.84 0.09 -2.49
CA MET A 445 27.48 1.41 -2.62
C MET A 445 28.91 1.44 -2.06
N SER A 446 29.35 0.42 -1.33
CA SER A 446 30.69 0.34 -0.72
C SER A 446 31.71 -0.25 -1.68
N LEU A 447 32.98 0.18 -1.54
CA LEU A 447 34.15 -0.37 -2.26
C LEU A 447 34.80 -1.52 -1.49
N GLY A 448 34.62 -1.56 -0.18
CA GLY A 448 35.07 -2.60 0.72
C GLY A 448 34.25 -2.64 1.98
N HIS A 449 34.52 -3.57 2.87
CA HIS A 449 33.87 -3.64 4.18
C HIS A 449 34.73 -4.46 5.16
N THR A 450 34.76 -4.00 6.39
CA THR A 450 35.35 -4.70 7.53
C THR A 450 34.21 -5.16 8.43
N ARG A 451 34.08 -6.48 8.62
CA ARG A 451 33.01 -7.06 9.42
C ARG A 451 33.51 -7.44 10.79
N GLN A 452 32.92 -6.85 11.80
CA GLN A 452 33.10 -7.19 13.19
C GLN A 452 31.92 -8.01 13.68
N LEU A 453 32.16 -8.96 14.56
CA LEU A 453 31.12 -9.79 15.15
C LEU A 453 31.24 -9.74 16.66
N PRO A 454 30.19 -9.29 17.35
CA PRO A 454 30.15 -9.39 18.80
C PRO A 454 30.16 -10.86 19.22
N THR A 455 30.87 -11.16 20.27
CA THR A 455 30.99 -12.53 20.82
C THR A 455 29.69 -13.02 21.43
N GLU A 456 28.82 -12.11 21.83
CA GLU A 456 27.52 -12.36 22.46
C GLU A 456 26.54 -11.23 22.14
N ASP A 457 25.23 -11.52 22.20
CA ASP A 457 24.21 -10.50 22.02
C ASP A 457 24.25 -9.53 23.21
N ARG A 458 24.42 -8.23 22.93
CA ARG A 458 24.54 -7.18 23.95
C ARG A 458 23.35 -6.25 23.91
N TYR A 459 22.75 -6.08 25.07
CA TYR A 459 21.65 -5.11 25.25
C TYR A 459 22.13 -3.76 25.80
N LEU A 460 23.35 -3.71 26.34
CA LEU A 460 23.94 -2.51 26.92
C LEU A 460 25.32 -2.26 26.31
N LYS A 461 25.60 -1.02 25.93
CA LYS A 461 26.91 -0.56 25.52
C LYS A 461 27.47 0.39 26.58
N THR A 462 28.71 0.19 26.98
CA THR A 462 29.40 1.09 27.90
C THR A 462 30.04 2.27 27.16
N ARG A 463 30.35 3.35 27.90
CA ARG A 463 31.04 4.52 27.35
C ARG A 463 32.38 4.17 26.71
N LEU A 464 33.11 3.18 27.27
CA LEU A 464 34.37 2.73 26.71
C LEU A 464 34.19 2.01 25.38
N GLN A 465 33.15 1.18 25.25
CA GLN A 465 32.83 0.51 24.00
C GLN A 465 32.48 1.52 22.90
N PHE A 466 31.68 2.55 23.21
CA PHE A 466 31.43 3.63 22.25
C PHE A 466 32.68 4.35 21.81
N LYS A 467 33.62 4.65 22.74
CA LYS A 467 34.88 5.28 22.40
C LYS A 467 35.76 4.42 21.49
N ASP A 468 35.82 3.11 21.74
CA ASP A 468 36.58 2.17 20.92
C ASP A 468 35.93 2.00 19.53
N GLU A 469 34.58 2.02 19.45
CA GLU A 469 33.85 2.00 18.19
C GLU A 469 34.09 3.27 17.35
N LEU A 470 34.04 4.45 17.97
CA LEU A 470 34.42 5.71 17.32
C LEU A 470 35.84 5.69 16.78
N ALA A 471 36.78 5.15 17.57
CA ALA A 471 38.20 5.04 17.13
C ALA A 471 38.32 4.06 15.94
N THR A 472 37.57 2.97 15.96
CA THR A 472 37.53 2.00 14.86
C THR A 472 36.99 2.65 13.59
N LEU A 473 35.87 3.42 13.67
CA LEU A 473 35.31 4.17 12.54
C LEU A 473 36.30 5.19 11.96
N MET A 474 37.16 5.79 12.78
CA MET A 474 38.22 6.69 12.29
C MET A 474 39.38 5.96 11.63
N GLY A 475 39.53 4.64 11.85
CA GLY A 475 40.64 3.84 11.40
C GLY A 475 40.95 3.91 9.91
N GLY A 476 39.92 3.82 9.07
CA GLY A 476 40.06 3.89 7.62
C GLY A 476 40.62 5.25 7.15
N ARG A 477 40.02 6.35 7.61
CA ARG A 477 40.46 7.71 7.29
C ARG A 477 41.89 7.96 7.72
N VAL A 478 42.26 7.56 8.93
CA VAL A 478 43.60 7.75 9.47
C VAL A 478 44.63 6.91 8.70
N ALA A 479 44.26 5.70 8.27
CA ALA A 479 45.13 4.87 7.43
C ALA A 479 45.43 5.52 6.07
N GLU A 480 44.41 6.10 5.42
CA GLU A 480 44.60 6.84 4.17
C GLU A 480 45.58 8.02 4.37
N GLU A 481 45.34 8.83 5.39
CA GLU A 481 46.17 10.00 5.68
C GLU A 481 47.62 9.61 6.01
N LEU A 482 47.84 8.56 6.81
CA LEU A 482 49.17 8.08 7.22
C LEU A 482 49.99 7.52 6.05
N VAL A 483 49.34 6.90 5.06
CA VAL A 483 50.04 6.20 3.97
C VAL A 483 50.14 7.07 2.73
N PHE A 484 49.06 7.76 2.37
CA PHE A 484 49.01 8.54 1.13
C PHE A 484 49.21 10.04 1.34
N ASN A 485 49.23 10.51 2.59
CA ASN A 485 49.24 11.93 2.97
C ASN A 485 48.09 12.70 2.30
N GLU A 486 46.95 12.01 2.08
CA GLU A 486 45.76 12.50 1.42
C GLU A 486 44.54 11.78 2.02
N ILE A 487 43.35 12.38 1.87
CA ILE A 487 42.09 11.83 2.36
C ILE A 487 41.12 11.72 1.20
N SER A 488 40.37 10.63 1.15
CA SER A 488 39.36 10.39 0.12
C SER A 488 37.95 10.58 0.64
N THR A 489 36.97 10.57 -0.30
CA THR A 489 35.54 10.55 0.04
C THR A 489 35.09 9.19 0.58
N GLY A 490 35.94 8.17 0.58
CA GLY A 490 35.62 6.82 1.07
C GLY A 490 35.17 6.82 2.52
N ALA A 491 35.79 7.63 3.36
CA ALA A 491 35.48 7.75 4.78
C ALA A 491 34.19 8.54 5.11
N ALA A 492 33.46 9.06 4.12
CA ALA A 492 32.30 9.93 4.39
C ALA A 492 31.19 9.23 5.20
N HIS A 493 30.97 7.95 4.96
CA HIS A 493 29.98 7.15 5.69
C HIS A 493 30.39 6.91 7.14
N ASP A 494 31.63 6.55 7.37
CA ASP A 494 32.18 6.29 8.70
C ASP A 494 32.17 7.55 9.57
N ILE A 495 32.55 8.68 8.98
CA ILE A 495 32.50 9.98 9.65
C ILE A 495 31.04 10.34 10.04
N LYS A 496 30.08 10.06 9.17
CA LYS A 496 28.67 10.30 9.47
C LYS A 496 28.21 9.44 10.64
N ILE A 497 28.48 8.14 10.62
CA ILE A 497 28.13 7.23 11.72
C ILE A 497 28.79 7.68 13.01
N ALA A 498 30.09 7.99 12.98
CA ALA A 498 30.82 8.45 14.16
C ALA A 498 30.25 9.75 14.74
N THR A 499 29.83 10.67 13.88
CA THR A 499 29.19 11.93 14.32
C THR A 499 27.84 11.68 14.96
N ASP A 500 27.01 10.85 14.35
CA ASP A 500 25.69 10.49 14.87
C ASP A 500 25.81 9.76 16.21
N GLU A 501 26.76 8.85 16.35
CA GLU A 501 27.01 8.12 17.60
C GLU A 501 27.55 9.03 18.72
N ALA A 502 28.53 9.86 18.41
CA ALA A 502 29.06 10.84 19.37
C ALA A 502 27.98 11.82 19.84
N HIS A 503 27.10 12.25 18.92
CA HIS A 503 25.97 13.10 19.26
C HIS A 503 24.98 12.39 20.20
N LYS A 504 24.64 11.12 19.96
CA LYS A 504 23.80 10.32 20.85
C LYS A 504 24.43 10.11 22.24
N MET A 505 25.74 9.86 22.29
CA MET A 505 26.47 9.74 23.56
C MET A 505 26.26 10.97 24.44
N VAL A 506 26.29 12.17 23.84
CA VAL A 506 26.14 13.44 24.54
C VAL A 506 24.67 13.76 24.84
N THR A 507 23.77 13.61 23.87
CA THR A 507 22.40 14.10 23.97
C THR A 507 21.39 13.10 24.51
N GLU A 508 21.58 11.81 24.21
CA GLU A 508 20.60 10.78 24.59
C GLU A 508 21.06 9.96 25.81
N TYR A 509 22.36 9.61 25.88
CA TYR A 509 22.87 8.71 26.91
C TYR A 509 23.50 9.44 28.10
N GLY A 510 23.64 10.79 28.03
CA GLY A 510 24.22 11.58 29.12
C GLY A 510 25.66 11.18 29.46
N MET A 511 26.45 10.79 28.47
CA MET A 511 27.83 10.29 28.63
C MET A 511 28.89 11.39 28.56
N SER A 512 28.52 12.69 28.65
CA SER A 512 29.46 13.81 28.71
C SER A 512 29.76 14.18 30.17
N ASP A 513 31.03 14.35 30.52
CA ASP A 513 31.42 14.81 31.85
C ASP A 513 31.14 16.30 32.07
N LYS A 514 31.12 17.12 30.99
CA LYS A 514 30.86 18.56 31.07
C LYS A 514 29.36 18.86 31.19
N LEU A 515 28.53 18.12 30.45
CA LEU A 515 27.10 18.34 30.41
C LEU A 515 26.31 17.56 31.46
N GLY A 516 26.97 16.54 32.05
CA GLY A 516 26.38 15.70 33.08
C GLY A 516 25.32 14.69 32.58
N PRO A 517 24.73 13.89 33.48
CA PRO A 517 23.80 12.82 33.13
C PRO A 517 22.40 13.35 32.87
N ARG A 518 22.19 14.00 31.73
CA ARG A 518 20.88 14.51 31.27
C ARG A 518 20.72 14.32 29.78
N THR A 519 19.49 14.33 29.31
CA THR A 519 19.15 14.29 27.89
C THR A 519 18.89 15.70 27.35
N PHE A 520 19.11 15.90 26.05
CA PHE A 520 18.93 17.14 25.34
C PHE A 520 18.17 16.88 24.05
N GLY A 521 17.21 17.76 23.72
CA GLY A 521 16.37 17.66 22.53
C GLY A 521 15.20 16.68 22.72
N ASN A 522 13.98 17.17 22.52
CA ASN A 522 12.81 16.30 22.42
C ASN A 522 12.65 15.89 20.97
N LYS A 523 12.85 14.61 20.67
CA LYS A 523 12.47 14.04 19.36
C LYS A 523 10.96 13.97 19.23
N GLN A 524 10.30 15.12 19.04
CA GLN A 524 8.97 15.12 18.45
C GLN A 524 9.13 15.00 16.94
N GLU A 525 9.14 13.77 16.45
CA GLU A 525 9.06 13.50 15.02
C GLU A 525 7.69 13.95 14.48
N MET A 526 7.55 15.24 14.23
CA MET A 526 6.49 15.74 13.37
C MET A 526 6.90 15.48 11.92
N VAL A 527 6.66 14.27 11.43
CA VAL A 527 6.79 13.94 10.01
C VAL A 527 5.67 14.64 9.25
N PHE A 528 5.87 15.90 8.92
CA PHE A 528 5.04 16.65 8.01
C PHE A 528 5.81 16.87 6.70
N LEU A 529 5.26 16.41 5.59
CA LEU A 529 5.72 16.70 4.22
C LEU A 529 7.12 16.20 3.80
N GLY A 530 7.60 15.07 4.30
CA GLY A 530 8.86 14.50 3.77
C GLY A 530 10.10 15.39 3.98
N ARG A 531 10.01 16.40 4.84
CA ARG A 531 11.15 17.15 5.40
C ARG A 531 11.23 16.84 6.88
N GLU A 532 12.37 16.35 7.32
CA GLU A 532 12.76 16.39 8.73
C GLU A 532 12.69 17.84 9.17
N ILE A 533 11.61 18.22 9.87
CA ILE A 533 11.55 19.52 10.54
C ILE A 533 12.42 19.35 11.77
N SER A 534 13.46 20.16 11.83
CA SER A 534 14.49 20.30 12.86
C SER A 534 14.07 19.80 14.25
N GLU A 535 14.95 19.04 14.91
CA GLU A 535 14.90 18.82 16.36
C GLU A 535 14.45 20.10 17.07
N GLN A 536 13.34 20.02 17.79
CA GLN A 536 12.90 21.14 18.59
C GLN A 536 13.87 21.24 19.77
N ARG A 537 14.82 22.19 19.66
CA ARG A 537 15.82 22.44 20.71
C ARG A 537 15.09 22.87 21.98
N ASP A 538 15.21 22.10 23.03
CA ASP A 538 14.74 22.43 24.38
C ASP A 538 15.81 23.12 25.23
N TYR A 539 16.91 23.57 24.57
CA TYR A 539 18.08 24.16 25.20
C TYR A 539 18.55 25.40 24.43
N GLY A 540 19.18 26.32 25.14
CA GLY A 540 19.71 27.57 24.60
C GLY A 540 21.04 27.38 23.85
N ASP A 541 21.47 28.44 23.16
CA ASP A 541 22.67 28.42 22.30
C ASP A 541 23.96 28.07 23.07
N THR A 542 24.08 28.44 24.33
CA THR A 542 25.24 28.07 25.17
C THR A 542 25.37 26.55 25.32
N ILE A 543 24.28 25.84 25.52
CA ILE A 543 24.26 24.38 25.61
C ILE A 543 24.51 23.76 24.24
N ALA A 544 23.93 24.33 23.18
CA ALA A 544 24.20 23.87 21.81
C ALA A 544 25.72 23.90 21.48
N ASN A 545 26.39 25.00 21.79
CA ASN A 545 27.83 25.13 21.60
C ASN A 545 28.62 24.11 22.44
N LEU A 546 28.18 23.81 23.67
CA LEU A 546 28.83 22.81 24.51
C LEU A 546 28.61 21.39 23.96
N ILE A 547 27.44 21.09 23.39
CA ILE A 547 27.17 19.81 22.72
C ILE A 547 28.10 19.65 21.52
N ASP A 548 28.20 20.67 20.67
CA ASP A 548 29.08 20.64 19.49
C ASP A 548 30.55 20.48 19.90
N GLU A 549 31.00 21.18 20.96
CA GLU A 549 32.35 21.04 21.51
C GLU A 549 32.62 19.63 22.02
N GLU A 550 31.66 19.02 22.76
CA GLU A 550 31.86 17.66 23.28
C GLU A 550 31.84 16.60 22.18
N VAL A 551 30.96 16.73 21.18
CA VAL A 551 30.93 15.86 19.98
C VAL A 551 32.27 15.96 19.24
N HIS A 552 32.75 17.20 19.00
CA HIS A 552 34.05 17.41 18.38
C HIS A 552 35.18 16.75 19.17
N ASN A 553 35.21 16.92 20.49
CA ASN A 553 36.23 16.35 21.37
C ASN A 553 36.22 14.83 21.36
N LEU A 554 35.04 14.19 21.34
CA LEU A 554 34.92 12.72 21.25
C LEU A 554 35.52 12.20 19.94
N ILE A 555 35.14 12.82 18.82
CA ILE A 555 35.68 12.45 17.49
C ILE A 555 37.19 12.67 17.42
N GLN A 556 37.66 13.80 17.96
CA GLN A 556 39.11 14.11 17.96
C GLN A 556 39.92 13.13 18.84
N GLN A 557 39.38 12.72 19.99
CA GLN A 557 39.97 11.66 20.82
C GLN A 557 40.03 10.32 20.09
N ALA A 558 38.93 9.96 19.40
CA ALA A 558 38.86 8.75 18.60
C ALA A 558 39.88 8.74 17.46
N TYR A 559 39.97 9.86 16.73
CA TYR A 559 41.00 10.06 15.69
C TYR A 559 42.42 9.89 16.24
N GLN A 560 42.75 10.54 17.38
CA GLN A 560 44.06 10.43 18.01
C GLN A 560 44.38 9.00 18.46
N ALA A 561 43.40 8.29 19.02
CA ALA A 561 43.54 6.89 19.42
C ALA A 561 43.87 6.00 18.22
N ALA A 562 43.08 6.13 17.13
CA ALA A 562 43.33 5.42 15.87
C ALA A 562 44.70 5.73 15.28
N ASN A 563 45.08 7.02 15.25
CA ASN A 563 46.41 7.45 14.73
C ASN A 563 47.56 6.85 15.53
N ASN A 564 47.50 6.90 16.85
CA ASN A 564 48.55 6.32 17.70
C ASN A 564 48.71 4.81 17.45
N ILE A 565 47.58 4.08 17.32
CA ILE A 565 47.62 2.64 17.03
C ILE A 565 48.24 2.37 15.66
N LEU A 566 47.82 3.10 14.62
CA LEU A 566 48.28 2.86 13.26
C LEU A 566 49.77 3.26 13.05
N VAL A 567 50.23 4.36 13.65
CA VAL A 567 51.62 4.79 13.61
C VAL A 567 52.53 3.75 14.26
N GLN A 568 52.17 3.25 15.45
CA GLN A 568 52.91 2.22 16.15
C GLN A 568 52.94 0.88 15.41
N ASN A 569 51.92 0.56 14.64
CA ASN A 569 51.76 -0.71 13.95
C ASN A 569 51.81 -0.58 12.42
N LYS A 570 52.47 0.46 11.87
CA LYS A 570 52.49 0.74 10.42
C LYS A 570 52.93 -0.47 9.58
N ARG A 571 53.89 -1.28 10.05
CA ARG A 571 54.30 -2.50 9.34
C ARG A 571 53.19 -3.52 9.22
N LYS A 572 52.35 -3.71 10.27
CA LYS A 572 51.20 -4.61 10.26
C LYS A 572 50.13 -4.09 9.31
N LEU A 573 49.87 -2.77 9.35
CA LEU A 573 48.92 -2.13 8.42
C LEU A 573 49.30 -2.43 6.96
N THR A 574 50.57 -2.21 6.59
CA THR A 574 51.05 -2.50 5.24
C THR A 574 50.92 -3.98 4.89
N SER A 575 51.25 -4.90 5.79
CA SER A 575 51.16 -6.33 5.55
C SER A 575 49.68 -6.78 5.32
N ILE A 576 48.75 -6.26 6.10
CA ILE A 576 47.30 -6.55 5.92
C ILE A 576 46.84 -6.01 4.57
N ALA A 577 47.15 -4.75 4.23
CA ALA A 577 46.77 -4.12 2.99
C ALA A 577 47.31 -4.86 1.74
N GLU A 578 48.62 -5.26 1.75
CA GLU A 578 49.22 -6.03 0.67
C GLU A 578 48.55 -7.40 0.47
N LYS A 579 48.22 -8.10 1.58
CA LYS A 579 47.47 -9.35 1.51
C LYS A 579 46.06 -9.12 0.93
N LEU A 580 45.36 -8.06 1.36
CA LEU A 580 44.05 -7.70 0.83
C LEU A 580 44.08 -7.39 -0.68
N ILE A 581 45.12 -6.70 -1.15
CA ILE A 581 45.29 -6.42 -2.58
C ILE A 581 45.43 -7.72 -3.38
N SER A 582 46.10 -8.73 -2.80
CA SER A 582 46.35 -10.02 -3.48
C SER A 582 45.18 -10.99 -3.40
N LEU A 583 44.55 -11.13 -2.22
CA LEU A 583 43.50 -12.12 -1.94
C LEU A 583 42.08 -11.57 -2.04
N GLU A 584 41.93 -10.24 -2.05
CA GLU A 584 40.66 -9.47 -2.06
C GLU A 584 39.79 -9.64 -0.81
N THR A 585 39.99 -10.71 -0.06
CA THR A 585 39.28 -11.01 1.19
C THR A 585 40.21 -11.72 2.16
N LEU A 586 40.13 -11.36 3.44
CA LEU A 586 40.82 -12.04 4.55
C LEU A 586 39.78 -12.40 5.61
N GLU A 587 39.83 -13.64 6.09
CA GLU A 587 38.91 -14.14 7.12
C GLU A 587 39.54 -15.24 7.98
N GLY A 588 39.05 -15.45 9.20
CA GLY A 588 39.48 -16.51 10.10
C GLY A 588 40.96 -16.39 10.51
N GLU A 589 41.74 -17.46 10.30
CA GLU A 589 43.16 -17.56 10.70
C GLU A 589 44.09 -16.66 9.87
N GLU A 590 43.64 -16.15 8.73
CA GLU A 590 44.45 -15.27 7.87
C GLU A 590 44.52 -13.83 8.41
N LEU A 591 43.64 -13.46 9.33
CA LEU A 591 43.54 -12.20 10.06
C LEU A 591 44.39 -12.22 11.34
#